data_6bff82ae93836ca5ac51b5c9d3c93244
#
_entry.id   6bff82ae93836ca5ac51b5c9d3c93244
#
_cell.length_a   1.000
_cell.length_b   1.000
_cell.length_c   1.000
_cell.angle_alpha   90.00
_cell.angle_beta   90.00
_cell.angle_gamma   90.00
#
_symmetry.space_group_name_H-M   'P 1'
#
loop_
_entity.id
_entity.type
_entity.pdbx_description
1 polymer ?
#
loop_
_entity_poly.entity_id
_entity_poly.type
_entity_poly.pdbx_seq_one_letter_code
_entity_poly.pdbx_strand_id
1 'polypeptide(L)'
;MAAMPKTLAAPTATRPGTLLRRLSPLLSPLLAAVLLAGGPALTPAYAKPPAKAVKSAKATKATKPAKAPKAATKAATKAAADPALVSAGVPAPVAAALRRAGVPAAAASFYVVRLGDSTARASWNAQQPMNPASTMKLVTTFAGLQLLGPDYRWQTSLYADAQPGFDGTINGNVYLRGHGDPKLVPEEMAKLVARARAAGATTINGDLVLDRSYFAEGLDSNGTIDGEVQRAYNVGPDALLYAFKTLSFTLTPDPATQTVAVSVTPELAQLKLDNRLTLTNGRCGDWQSSASPTVLPQADGTVLASFSGDYSSDCGEHVLNIATLSHAEFTWGGFVAEWQRAGGRFARLPALRSGKVPRGAVLLARHYGLPLADIVRDINKFSNNVMARQLFLTLGAEMDRGGPASTGRSIRVVQRWLARQGLDMPGLVLDNGSGLSRAERISAYDMARLLQQAAASPVGPVLIDSLPVLGVDGTLRNRLTRASAAGSGYLKTGTLADVRALAGYVDAAEGGRYVVVSMINHANAAQAQEAHDALLQWVYRGAH
;
A
#
# COMPACT_ATOMS: atom_id res chain seq x y z
N MET A 1 -30.58 64.78 14.51
CA MET A 1 -31.81 64.77 15.29
C MET A 1 -32.28 63.35 15.38
N ALA A 2 -32.12 62.79 16.53
CA ALA A 2 -33.10 62.13 17.40
C ALA A 2 -33.64 60.77 16.81
N ALA A 3 -33.71 59.66 17.50
CA ALA A 3 -33.37 59.21 18.85
C ALA A 3 -33.45 57.68 18.88
N MET A 4 -32.58 57.02 19.63
CA MET A 4 -32.87 55.68 20.22
C MET A 4 -34.01 55.82 21.25
N PRO A 5 -34.78 54.72 21.56
CA PRO A 5 -34.43 54.06 22.79
C PRO A 5 -34.69 52.53 22.90
N LYS A 6 -33.90 51.93 23.76
CA LYS A 6 -34.12 51.05 24.92
C LYS A 6 -34.36 49.53 24.72
N THR A 7 -33.38 48.80 25.13
CA THR A 7 -33.28 47.60 26.01
C THR A 7 -34.60 47.04 26.58
N LEU A 8 -34.74 45.70 26.44
CA LEU A 8 -35.41 44.86 27.45
C LEU A 8 -34.72 43.49 27.60
N ALA A 9 -34.69 43.07 28.85
CA ALA A 9 -33.87 42.04 29.46
C ALA A 9 -34.27 40.60 29.11
N ALA A 10 -33.31 39.69 29.33
CA ALA A 10 -33.49 38.24 29.37
C ALA A 10 -34.34 37.76 30.55
N PRO A 11 -34.91 36.56 30.48
CA PRO A 11 -34.99 35.72 31.67
C PRO A 11 -34.17 34.45 31.57
N THR A 12 -33.50 34.18 32.66
CA THR A 12 -32.86 32.93 33.08
C THR A 12 -33.84 31.78 33.17
N ALA A 13 -33.49 30.58 32.70
CA ALA A 13 -34.07 29.35 33.20
C ALA A 13 -33.10 28.15 33.01
N THR A 14 -32.63 27.70 34.13
CA THR A 14 -32.47 26.31 34.65
C THR A 14 -32.07 25.20 33.71
N ARG A 15 -30.89 24.62 34.02
CA ARG A 15 -30.44 23.27 33.66
C ARG A 15 -31.36 22.20 34.26
N PRO A 16 -31.50 21.05 33.56
CA PRO A 16 -31.48 19.78 34.26
C PRO A 16 -30.42 18.83 33.69
N GLY A 17 -29.98 17.97 34.57
CA GLY A 17 -28.82 17.16 34.64
C GLY A 17 -28.66 16.07 33.59
N THR A 18 -27.40 15.80 33.47
CA THR A 18 -26.66 14.67 32.91
C THR A 18 -27.28 13.28 33.11
N LEU A 19 -27.42 12.54 32.00
CA LEU A 19 -27.20 11.09 32.00
C LEU A 19 -26.44 10.73 30.69
N LEU A 20 -25.11 10.74 30.77
CA LEU A 20 -24.23 10.20 29.78
C LEU A 20 -24.30 8.66 29.86
N ARG A 21 -25.08 8.04 28.98
CA ARG A 21 -24.88 6.65 28.60
C ARG A 21 -23.75 6.64 27.55
N ARG A 22 -22.58 6.17 27.97
CA ARG A 22 -21.48 5.77 27.08
C ARG A 22 -21.96 4.60 26.24
N LEU A 23 -22.26 4.87 24.99
CA LEU A 23 -22.27 3.86 23.92
C LEU A 23 -20.89 3.93 23.25
N SER A 24 -20.05 2.98 23.58
CA SER A 24 -18.83 2.69 22.83
C SER A 24 -19.21 2.23 21.43
N PRO A 25 -18.67 2.81 20.36
CA PRO A 25 -18.76 2.20 19.05
C PRO A 25 -17.75 1.03 19.01
N LEU A 26 -18.25 -0.19 19.02
CA LEU A 26 -17.52 -1.36 18.58
C LEU A 26 -17.35 -1.21 17.05
N LEU A 27 -16.34 -0.48 16.63
CA LEU A 27 -15.82 -0.52 15.27
C LEU A 27 -14.94 -1.76 15.18
N SER A 28 -15.40 -2.74 14.46
CA SER A 28 -14.67 -3.95 14.12
C SER A 28 -13.32 -3.60 13.47
N PRO A 29 -12.20 -4.15 13.95
CA PRO A 29 -10.86 -3.92 13.38
C PRO A 29 -10.59 -4.76 12.12
N LEU A 30 -11.61 -5.32 11.46
CA LEU A 30 -11.46 -6.35 10.41
C LEU A 30 -10.81 -5.88 9.11
N LEU A 31 -10.81 -4.58 8.78
CA LEU A 31 -10.24 -4.13 7.50
C LEU A 31 -8.75 -3.75 7.55
N ALA A 32 -8.17 -3.54 8.72
CA ALA A 32 -6.74 -3.27 8.87
C ALA A 32 -5.85 -4.52 8.76
N ALA A 33 -6.39 -5.72 8.97
CA ALA A 33 -5.64 -6.98 8.94
C ALA A 33 -5.30 -7.48 7.54
N VAL A 34 -5.98 -6.98 6.49
CA VAL A 34 -5.88 -7.46 5.10
C VAL A 34 -4.53 -7.20 4.42
N LEU A 35 -3.67 -6.35 4.98
CA LEU A 35 -2.39 -5.97 4.35
C LEU A 35 -1.13 -6.49 5.07
N LEU A 36 -1.24 -7.35 6.07
CA LEU A 36 -0.12 -7.63 6.99
C LEU A 36 0.36 -9.09 7.04
N ALA A 37 -0.13 -9.99 6.19
CA ALA A 37 0.42 -11.34 6.08
C ALA A 37 1.69 -11.36 5.20
N GLY A 38 2.72 -10.66 5.61
CA GLY A 38 4.10 -10.87 5.18
C GLY A 38 4.72 -11.94 6.09
N GLY A 39 4.47 -13.22 5.82
CA GLY A 39 5.25 -14.32 6.36
C GLY A 39 6.70 -14.27 5.82
N PRO A 40 7.67 -14.94 6.46
CA PRO A 40 9.05 -14.97 5.99
C PRO A 40 9.09 -15.48 4.54
N ALA A 41 9.82 -14.77 3.69
CA ALA A 41 10.06 -15.12 2.31
C ALA A 41 10.77 -16.49 2.26
N LEU A 42 10.02 -17.53 1.92
CA LEU A 42 10.57 -18.80 1.49
C LEU A 42 10.90 -18.65 0.00
N THR A 43 12.16 -18.85 -0.34
CA THR A 43 12.66 -18.88 -1.71
C THR A 43 11.98 -20.00 -2.48
N PRO A 44 11.35 -19.75 -3.65
CA PRO A 44 10.86 -20.83 -4.48
C PRO A 44 12.04 -21.54 -5.17
N ALA A 45 12.05 -22.86 -5.07
CA ALA A 45 12.90 -23.72 -5.85
C ALA A 45 12.50 -23.61 -7.35
N TYR A 46 13.47 -23.25 -8.20
CA TYR A 46 13.29 -23.19 -9.64
C TYR A 46 13.01 -24.58 -10.20
N ALA A 47 11.83 -24.80 -10.73
CA ALA A 47 11.55 -25.93 -11.63
C ALA A 47 12.02 -25.58 -13.05
N LYS A 48 12.97 -26.36 -13.59
CA LYS A 48 13.43 -26.26 -14.97
C LYS A 48 12.34 -26.73 -15.96
N PRO A 49 12.24 -26.12 -17.14
CA PRO A 49 11.38 -26.62 -18.21
C PRO A 49 11.95 -27.92 -18.82
N PRO A 50 11.12 -28.78 -19.43
CA PRO A 50 11.54 -30.08 -19.93
C PRO A 50 12.42 -29.94 -21.21
N ALA A 51 13.59 -30.53 -21.17
CA ALA A 51 14.47 -30.66 -22.33
C ALA A 51 14.05 -31.86 -23.19
N LYS A 52 14.03 -31.64 -24.50
CA LYS A 52 13.78 -32.65 -25.54
C LYS A 52 14.88 -33.74 -25.51
N ALA A 53 14.45 -34.98 -25.65
CA ALA A 53 15.24 -36.19 -25.71
C ALA A 53 16.20 -36.21 -26.93
N VAL A 54 17.47 -36.50 -26.71
CA VAL A 54 18.40 -37.04 -27.69
C VAL A 54 19.05 -38.31 -27.10
N LYS A 55 19.10 -39.35 -27.92
CA LYS A 55 19.48 -40.72 -27.57
C LYS A 55 20.97 -40.94 -27.44
N SER A 56 21.32 -41.75 -26.46
CA SER A 56 22.33 -42.80 -26.33
C SER A 56 23.81 -42.54 -26.66
N ALA A 57 24.69 -42.83 -25.64
CA ALA A 57 25.80 -43.79 -25.80
C ALA A 57 26.40 -44.17 -24.43
N LYS A 58 26.47 -45.48 -24.23
CA LYS A 58 27.35 -46.38 -23.45
C LYS A 58 28.00 -46.01 -22.11
N ALA A 59 27.72 -46.89 -21.18
CA ALA A 59 28.26 -47.06 -19.84
C ALA A 59 29.78 -47.25 -19.74
N THR A 60 30.38 -46.69 -18.69
CA THR A 60 31.59 -47.19 -18.04
C THR A 60 31.55 -47.04 -16.51
N LYS A 61 31.98 -48.09 -15.88
CA LYS A 61 32.13 -48.52 -14.48
C LYS A 61 32.07 -47.48 -13.33
N ALA A 62 31.30 -47.89 -12.34
CA ALA A 62 31.18 -47.33 -10.99
C ALA A 62 32.49 -47.37 -10.18
N THR A 63 32.84 -46.29 -9.52
CA THR A 63 33.73 -46.23 -8.36
C THR A 63 32.95 -45.78 -7.12
N LYS A 64 33.27 -46.42 -5.99
CA LYS A 64 32.61 -46.26 -4.66
C LYS A 64 32.60 -44.82 -4.15
N PRO A 65 31.57 -44.37 -3.41
CA PRO A 65 31.54 -43.05 -2.82
C PRO A 65 32.47 -42.96 -1.60
N ALA A 66 33.28 -41.90 -1.56
CA ALA A 66 34.08 -41.51 -0.41
C ALA A 66 33.18 -40.91 0.68
N LYS A 67 33.50 -41.22 1.94
CA LYS A 67 32.84 -40.72 3.16
C LYS A 67 32.87 -39.18 3.20
N ALA A 68 31.71 -38.57 3.41
CA ALA A 68 31.57 -37.13 3.69
C ALA A 68 32.33 -36.75 4.97
N PRO A 69 33.03 -35.62 4.99
CA PRO A 69 33.64 -35.09 6.21
C PRO A 69 32.57 -34.55 7.16
N LYS A 70 32.70 -34.89 8.43
CA LYS A 70 31.92 -34.37 9.54
C LYS A 70 31.92 -32.83 9.51
N ALA A 71 30.74 -32.23 9.54
CA ALA A 71 30.56 -30.78 9.71
C ALA A 71 31.26 -30.34 11.01
N ALA A 72 32.32 -29.58 10.86
CA ALA A 72 32.91 -28.82 11.96
C ALA A 72 31.96 -27.68 12.30
N THR A 73 31.46 -27.65 13.51
CA THR A 73 30.76 -26.54 14.13
C THR A 73 31.69 -25.33 14.12
N LYS A 74 31.56 -24.46 13.09
CA LYS A 74 32.24 -23.17 13.09
C LYS A 74 31.65 -22.33 14.19
N ALA A 75 32.40 -22.13 15.28
CA ALA A 75 32.17 -21.02 16.18
C ALA A 75 32.05 -19.73 15.36
N ALA A 76 30.94 -19.00 15.53
CA ALA A 76 30.71 -17.73 14.87
C ALA A 76 31.78 -16.73 15.36
N THR A 77 32.88 -16.64 14.66
CA THR A 77 33.88 -15.58 14.84
C THR A 77 33.16 -14.25 14.59
N LYS A 78 33.10 -13.43 15.62
CA LYS A 78 32.53 -12.08 15.56
C LYS A 78 33.25 -11.33 14.46
N ALA A 79 32.61 -11.13 13.30
CA ALA A 79 33.25 -10.47 12.16
C ALA A 79 33.69 -9.06 12.58
N ALA A 80 34.93 -8.71 12.34
CA ALA A 80 35.43 -7.35 12.59
C ALA A 80 34.71 -6.33 11.70
N ALA A 81 34.59 -5.08 12.14
CA ALA A 81 34.02 -4.00 11.34
C ALA A 81 34.86 -3.71 10.09
N ASP A 82 34.22 -3.21 9.03
CA ASP A 82 34.94 -2.74 7.84
C ASP A 82 35.71 -1.45 8.17
N PRO A 83 37.05 -1.45 8.08
CA PRO A 83 37.87 -0.28 8.46
C PRO A 83 37.56 0.97 7.64
N ALA A 84 37.23 0.81 6.34
CA ALA A 84 36.91 1.94 5.47
C ALA A 84 35.60 2.62 5.89
N LEU A 85 34.58 1.84 6.24
CA LEU A 85 33.31 2.38 6.76
C LEU A 85 33.49 3.06 8.11
N VAL A 86 34.26 2.46 9.01
CA VAL A 86 34.50 3.03 10.35
C VAL A 86 35.29 4.34 10.26
N SER A 87 36.35 4.41 9.42
CA SER A 87 37.12 5.64 9.20
C SER A 87 36.31 6.76 8.57
N ALA A 88 35.24 6.43 7.83
CA ALA A 88 34.29 7.38 7.25
C ALA A 88 33.16 7.77 8.23
N GLY A 89 33.24 7.41 9.52
CA GLY A 89 32.25 7.74 10.53
C GLY A 89 31.02 6.83 10.55
N VAL A 90 31.02 5.71 9.83
CA VAL A 90 29.97 4.70 9.97
C VAL A 90 30.18 3.90 11.25
N PRO A 91 29.18 3.74 12.12
CA PRO A 91 29.34 3.03 13.40
C PRO A 91 29.89 1.62 13.20
N ALA A 92 30.88 1.24 14.03
CA ALA A 92 31.49 -0.08 13.95
C ALA A 92 30.50 -1.26 13.98
N PRO A 93 29.39 -1.24 14.78
CA PRO A 93 28.36 -2.27 14.72
C PRO A 93 27.67 -2.40 13.36
N VAL A 94 27.44 -1.27 12.66
CA VAL A 94 26.84 -1.24 11.31
C VAL A 94 27.78 -1.86 10.29
N ALA A 95 29.04 -1.44 10.30
CA ALA A 95 30.08 -1.97 9.42
C ALA A 95 30.29 -3.49 9.64
N ALA A 96 30.28 -3.95 10.90
CA ALA A 96 30.36 -5.36 11.24
C ALA A 96 29.15 -6.17 10.72
N ALA A 97 27.94 -5.62 10.84
CA ALA A 97 26.70 -6.27 10.36
C ALA A 97 26.69 -6.40 8.84
N LEU A 98 27.12 -5.37 8.08
CA LEU A 98 27.26 -5.45 6.63
C LEU A 98 28.24 -6.55 6.21
N ARG A 99 29.38 -6.64 6.89
CA ARG A 99 30.38 -7.70 6.61
C ARG A 99 29.82 -9.09 6.90
N ARG A 100 29.09 -9.30 8.01
CA ARG A 100 28.43 -10.58 8.30
C ARG A 100 27.42 -10.97 7.23
N ALA A 101 26.71 -10.00 6.71
CA ALA A 101 25.73 -10.18 5.62
C ALA A 101 26.40 -10.42 4.25
N GLY A 102 27.73 -10.29 4.13
CA GLY A 102 28.42 -10.36 2.84
C GLY A 102 28.04 -9.21 1.89
N VAL A 103 27.71 -8.04 2.44
CA VAL A 103 27.40 -6.84 1.67
C VAL A 103 28.64 -5.95 1.60
N PRO A 104 29.19 -5.69 0.39
CA PRO A 104 30.33 -4.80 0.24
C PRO A 104 29.96 -3.36 0.56
N ALA A 105 30.90 -2.58 1.05
CA ALA A 105 30.72 -1.18 1.42
C ALA A 105 30.14 -0.32 0.28
N ALA A 106 30.56 -0.58 -0.97
CA ALA A 106 30.06 0.12 -2.16
C ALA A 106 28.55 -0.09 -2.44
N ALA A 107 27.95 -1.16 -1.91
CA ALA A 107 26.53 -1.48 -2.09
C ALA A 107 25.64 -0.87 -1.00
N ALA A 108 26.21 -0.08 -0.08
CA ALA A 108 25.48 0.59 0.99
C ALA A 108 25.68 2.10 0.94
N SER A 109 24.64 2.84 1.33
CA SER A 109 24.67 4.30 1.49
C SER A 109 23.97 4.69 2.79
N PHE A 110 24.59 5.60 3.54
CA PHE A 110 24.08 6.10 4.82
C PHE A 110 24.19 7.61 4.89
N TYR A 111 23.19 8.22 5.50
CA TYR A 111 23.27 9.63 5.91
C TYR A 111 22.46 9.81 7.20
N VAL A 112 23.12 10.33 8.23
CA VAL A 112 22.51 10.64 9.54
C VAL A 112 22.88 12.05 9.91
N VAL A 113 21.89 12.87 10.20
CA VAL A 113 22.07 14.27 10.60
C VAL A 113 21.06 14.62 11.69
N ARG A 114 21.47 15.39 12.70
CA ARG A 114 20.54 15.93 13.69
C ARG A 114 19.66 16.98 13.01
N LEU A 115 18.38 16.97 13.33
CA LEU A 115 17.44 17.94 12.77
C LEU A 115 17.84 19.36 13.18
N GLY A 116 18.01 20.23 12.19
CA GLY A 116 18.53 21.60 12.36
C GLY A 116 20.04 21.75 12.18
N ASP A 117 20.81 20.64 12.18
CA ASP A 117 22.25 20.67 11.92
C ASP A 117 22.52 20.57 10.41
N SER A 118 23.66 21.15 9.98
CA SER A 118 24.19 20.99 8.62
C SER A 118 25.23 19.86 8.52
N THR A 119 25.83 19.45 9.65
CA THR A 119 26.91 18.47 9.71
C THR A 119 26.34 17.07 9.98
N ALA A 120 26.65 16.12 9.10
CA ALA A 120 26.27 14.72 9.28
C ALA A 120 27.04 14.07 10.44
N ARG A 121 26.35 13.21 11.19
CA ARG A 121 26.97 12.34 12.22
C ARG A 121 27.55 11.06 11.59
N ALA A 122 26.95 10.59 10.49
CA ALA A 122 27.45 9.51 9.66
C ALA A 122 27.11 9.83 8.20
N SER A 123 28.09 9.62 7.30
CA SER A 123 27.91 9.85 5.86
C SER A 123 28.79 8.86 5.09
N TRP A 124 28.15 7.99 4.30
CA TRP A 124 28.85 7.04 3.43
C TRP A 124 28.11 6.89 2.11
N ASN A 125 28.80 7.03 0.99
CA ASN A 125 28.22 7.00 -0.37
C ASN A 125 26.96 7.88 -0.49
N ALA A 126 26.84 8.94 0.34
CA ALA A 126 25.59 9.64 0.55
C ALA A 126 25.08 10.37 -0.69
N GLN A 127 25.96 10.74 -1.62
CA GLN A 127 25.61 11.37 -2.90
C GLN A 127 25.28 10.36 -4.00
N GLN A 128 25.58 9.07 -3.79
CA GLN A 128 25.34 8.04 -4.81
C GLN A 128 23.85 7.76 -4.96
N PRO A 129 23.25 7.91 -6.16
CA PRO A 129 21.86 7.55 -6.39
C PRO A 129 21.68 6.03 -6.30
N MET A 130 20.82 5.59 -5.39
CA MET A 130 20.49 4.18 -5.18
C MET A 130 19.00 3.93 -5.35
N ASN A 131 18.61 2.68 -5.57
CA ASN A 131 17.20 2.31 -5.56
C ASN A 131 16.66 2.42 -4.12
N PRO A 132 15.67 3.29 -3.86
CA PRO A 132 15.14 3.51 -2.53
C PRO A 132 14.03 2.52 -2.15
N ALA A 133 13.58 1.69 -3.08
CA ALA A 133 12.35 0.92 -2.93
C ALA A 133 11.22 1.80 -2.35
N SER A 134 10.39 1.27 -1.47
CA SER A 134 9.23 2.00 -0.93
C SER A 134 9.55 3.24 -0.08
N THR A 135 10.83 3.58 0.19
CA THR A 135 11.12 4.90 0.79
C THR A 135 10.90 6.05 -0.20
N MET A 136 10.79 5.78 -1.52
CA MET A 136 10.33 6.76 -2.53
C MET A 136 8.95 7.34 -2.20
N LYS A 137 8.10 6.60 -1.49
CA LYS A 137 6.80 7.11 -1.04
C LYS A 137 6.89 8.37 -0.19
N LEU A 138 8.02 8.63 0.47
CA LEU A 138 8.26 9.88 1.20
C LEU A 138 8.25 11.09 0.28
N VAL A 139 8.84 10.99 -0.91
CA VAL A 139 8.78 12.04 -1.94
C VAL A 139 7.34 12.26 -2.38
N THR A 140 6.61 11.18 -2.70
CA THR A 140 5.22 11.25 -3.19
C THR A 140 4.27 11.81 -2.15
N THR A 141 4.38 11.34 -0.89
CA THR A 141 3.46 11.75 0.18
C THR A 141 3.74 13.17 0.66
N PHE A 142 5.00 13.58 0.74
CA PHE A 142 5.34 14.96 1.08
C PHE A 142 4.91 15.93 -0.03
N ALA A 143 5.17 15.59 -1.31
CA ALA A 143 4.67 16.38 -2.44
C ALA A 143 3.13 16.49 -2.42
N GLY A 144 2.43 15.38 -2.10
CA GLY A 144 0.98 15.36 -1.95
C GLY A 144 0.48 16.32 -0.90
N LEU A 145 1.02 16.23 0.32
CA LEU A 145 0.64 17.11 1.43
C LEU A 145 0.93 18.58 1.16
N GLN A 146 2.03 18.89 0.47
CA GLN A 146 2.42 20.26 0.13
C GLN A 146 1.59 20.87 -1.00
N LEU A 147 1.26 20.08 -2.03
CA LEU A 147 0.62 20.58 -3.25
C LEU A 147 -0.90 20.56 -3.19
N LEU A 148 -1.49 19.57 -2.51
CA LEU A 148 -2.93 19.39 -2.39
C LEU A 148 -3.47 19.85 -1.04
N GLY A 149 -2.65 19.83 -0.01
CA GLY A 149 -3.07 20.06 1.38
C GLY A 149 -3.59 18.80 2.07
N PRO A 150 -3.49 18.71 3.42
CA PRO A 150 -3.88 17.52 4.19
C PRO A 150 -5.38 17.20 4.11
N ASP A 151 -6.23 18.19 3.85
CA ASP A 151 -7.69 18.06 3.80
C ASP A 151 -8.23 17.74 2.40
N TYR A 152 -7.36 17.63 1.38
CA TYR A 152 -7.77 17.25 0.03
C TYR A 152 -8.53 15.94 0.05
N ARG A 153 -9.64 15.87 -0.72
CA ARG A 153 -10.48 14.68 -0.83
C ARG A 153 -10.77 14.37 -2.29
N TRP A 154 -10.64 13.11 -2.65
CA TRP A 154 -11.05 12.61 -3.95
C TRP A 154 -12.57 12.52 -4.03
N GLN A 155 -13.10 12.62 -5.24
CA GLN A 155 -14.53 12.45 -5.47
C GLN A 155 -14.80 11.26 -6.40
N THR A 156 -15.92 10.57 -6.15
CA THR A 156 -16.54 9.61 -7.05
C THR A 156 -17.98 10.05 -7.27
N SER A 157 -18.44 10.07 -8.52
CA SER A 157 -19.76 10.63 -8.85
C SER A 157 -20.56 9.65 -9.71
N LEU A 158 -21.86 9.56 -9.44
CA LEU A 158 -22.82 8.81 -10.23
C LEU A 158 -23.72 9.80 -10.99
N TYR A 159 -23.79 9.64 -12.31
CA TYR A 159 -24.66 10.40 -13.19
C TYR A 159 -25.63 9.47 -13.89
N ALA A 160 -26.66 10.01 -14.51
CA ALA A 160 -27.61 9.29 -15.33
C ALA A 160 -28.00 10.10 -16.58
N ASP A 161 -28.53 9.43 -17.60
CA ASP A 161 -29.07 10.08 -18.81
C ASP A 161 -30.27 10.96 -18.48
N ALA A 162 -31.05 10.59 -17.46
CA ALA A 162 -32.23 11.34 -17.02
C ALA A 162 -32.43 11.30 -15.51
N GLN A 163 -33.23 12.21 -14.95
CA GLN A 163 -33.71 12.15 -13.56
C GLN A 163 -34.52 10.87 -13.35
N PRO A 164 -34.54 10.29 -12.13
CA PRO A 164 -35.47 9.25 -11.75
C PRO A 164 -36.91 9.70 -11.99
N GLY A 165 -37.72 8.83 -12.62
CA GLY A 165 -39.17 9.04 -12.76
C GLY A 165 -39.90 9.02 -11.42
N PHE A 166 -41.22 9.21 -11.43
CA PHE A 166 -42.06 9.19 -10.21
C PHE A 166 -41.98 7.85 -9.48
N ASP A 167 -41.77 6.74 -10.20
CA ASP A 167 -41.55 5.39 -9.65
C ASP A 167 -40.09 5.14 -9.22
N GLY A 168 -39.23 6.13 -9.39
CA GLY A 168 -37.82 6.04 -9.12
C GLY A 168 -37.00 5.32 -10.22
N THR A 169 -37.60 5.02 -11.38
CA THR A 169 -36.90 4.37 -12.49
C THR A 169 -36.05 5.38 -13.26
N ILE A 170 -34.77 5.05 -13.44
CA ILE A 170 -33.85 5.75 -14.37
C ILE A 170 -33.97 5.07 -15.73
N ASN A 171 -34.59 5.76 -16.70
CA ASN A 171 -34.66 5.32 -18.09
C ASN A 171 -33.43 5.82 -18.84
N GLY A 172 -32.48 4.93 -19.04
CA GLY A 172 -31.18 5.20 -19.66
C GLY A 172 -30.01 4.68 -18.85
N ASN A 173 -28.81 5.00 -19.29
CA ASN A 173 -27.59 4.54 -18.65
C ASN A 173 -27.31 5.31 -17.36
N VAL A 174 -26.56 4.68 -16.48
CA VAL A 174 -25.88 5.34 -15.37
C VAL A 174 -24.36 5.37 -15.60
N TYR A 175 -23.73 6.43 -15.15
CA TYR A 175 -22.30 6.69 -15.38
C TYR A 175 -21.60 6.83 -14.03
N LEU A 176 -20.70 5.91 -13.73
CA LEU A 176 -19.83 6.01 -12.57
C LEU A 176 -18.52 6.66 -12.98
N ARG A 177 -18.25 7.87 -12.47
CA ARG A 177 -17.03 8.63 -12.77
C ARG A 177 -16.09 8.67 -11.58
N GLY A 178 -14.86 8.20 -11.79
CA GLY A 178 -13.78 8.26 -10.81
C GLY A 178 -12.82 9.41 -11.04
N HIS A 179 -12.27 9.92 -9.93
CA HIS A 179 -11.18 10.90 -9.93
C HIS A 179 -9.96 10.36 -9.18
N GLY A 180 -9.74 9.03 -9.22
CA GLY A 180 -8.54 8.41 -8.68
C GLY A 180 -8.55 8.24 -7.16
N ASP A 181 -9.71 8.07 -6.51
CA ASP A 181 -9.78 7.82 -5.07
C ASP A 181 -8.93 6.59 -4.69
N PRO A 182 -7.90 6.75 -3.84
CA PRO A 182 -7.04 5.64 -3.43
C PRO A 182 -7.71 4.59 -2.54
N LYS A 183 -8.89 4.92 -1.98
CA LYS A 183 -9.56 4.08 -0.98
C LYS A 183 -11.09 4.05 -1.15
N LEU A 184 -11.55 3.91 -2.41
CA LEU A 184 -12.95 3.61 -2.70
C LEU A 184 -13.22 2.14 -2.33
N VAL A 185 -13.43 1.87 -1.05
CA VAL A 185 -13.76 0.54 -0.50
C VAL A 185 -15.27 0.30 -0.49
N PRO A 186 -15.77 -0.92 -0.19
CA PRO A 186 -17.20 -1.22 -0.17
C PRO A 186 -18.04 -0.21 0.64
N GLU A 187 -17.55 0.19 1.81
CA GLU A 187 -18.23 1.14 2.69
C GLU A 187 -18.38 2.53 2.06
N GLU A 188 -17.40 2.95 1.26
CA GLU A 188 -17.44 4.22 0.56
C GLU A 188 -18.34 4.15 -0.69
N MET A 189 -18.35 3.01 -1.41
CA MET A 189 -19.29 2.75 -2.50
C MET A 189 -20.73 2.69 -1.98
N ALA A 190 -20.97 2.04 -0.84
CA ALA A 190 -22.28 2.00 -0.20
C ALA A 190 -22.82 3.40 0.14
N LYS A 191 -21.95 4.33 0.60
CA LYS A 191 -22.34 5.73 0.84
C LYS A 191 -22.72 6.46 -0.45
N LEU A 192 -22.03 6.23 -1.56
CA LEU A 192 -22.39 6.77 -2.87
C LEU A 192 -23.75 6.24 -3.32
N VAL A 193 -23.95 4.93 -3.25
CA VAL A 193 -25.21 4.26 -3.60
C VAL A 193 -26.36 4.76 -2.73
N ALA A 194 -26.18 4.85 -1.41
CA ALA A 194 -27.20 5.36 -0.49
C ALA A 194 -27.64 6.79 -0.85
N ARG A 195 -26.71 7.66 -1.27
CA ARG A 195 -27.04 9.03 -1.74
C ARG A 195 -27.86 9.02 -3.03
N ALA A 196 -27.53 8.14 -3.98
CA ALA A 196 -28.31 7.97 -5.21
C ALA A 196 -29.73 7.46 -4.91
N ARG A 197 -29.86 6.53 -3.95
CA ARG A 197 -31.14 6.04 -3.46
C ARG A 197 -31.94 7.15 -2.79
N ALA A 198 -31.31 7.97 -1.96
CA ALA A 198 -31.95 9.13 -1.31
C ALA A 198 -32.38 10.20 -2.32
N ALA A 199 -31.74 10.30 -3.48
CA ALA A 199 -32.17 11.13 -4.61
C ALA A 199 -33.36 10.55 -5.40
N GLY A 200 -33.96 9.45 -4.93
CA GLY A 200 -35.15 8.84 -5.51
C GLY A 200 -34.89 7.71 -6.51
N ALA A 201 -33.64 7.38 -6.81
CA ALA A 201 -33.31 6.31 -7.75
C ALA A 201 -33.62 4.93 -7.13
N THR A 202 -34.51 4.14 -7.76
CA THR A 202 -34.91 2.80 -7.29
C THR A 202 -34.54 1.70 -8.25
N THR A 203 -34.72 1.96 -9.55
CA THR A 203 -34.50 0.98 -10.61
C THR A 203 -33.65 1.61 -11.72
N ILE A 204 -32.65 0.89 -12.19
CA ILE A 204 -31.85 1.27 -13.35
C ILE A 204 -32.31 0.46 -14.56
N ASN A 205 -32.75 1.16 -15.62
CA ASN A 205 -33.17 0.57 -16.89
C ASN A 205 -32.21 0.97 -18.00
N GLY A 206 -30.96 0.56 -17.87
CA GLY A 206 -29.88 0.86 -18.82
C GLY A 206 -28.58 0.16 -18.40
N ASP A 207 -27.50 0.58 -19.01
CA ASP A 207 -26.17 0.01 -18.75
C ASP A 207 -25.38 0.84 -17.72
N LEU A 208 -24.37 0.20 -17.13
CA LEU A 208 -23.39 0.89 -16.26
C LEU A 208 -22.17 1.26 -17.10
N VAL A 209 -21.97 2.56 -17.27
CA VAL A 209 -20.82 3.13 -18.01
C VAL A 209 -19.78 3.62 -17.00
N LEU A 210 -18.55 3.16 -17.13
CA LEU A 210 -17.44 3.55 -16.28
C LEU A 210 -16.61 4.65 -16.94
N ASP A 211 -16.65 5.86 -16.38
CA ASP A 211 -15.80 6.99 -16.82
C ASP A 211 -14.50 7.00 -16.02
N ARG A 212 -13.47 6.42 -16.63
CA ARG A 212 -12.11 6.31 -16.10
C ARG A 212 -11.14 7.34 -16.69
N SER A 213 -11.66 8.32 -17.44
CA SER A 213 -10.89 9.27 -18.26
C SER A 213 -10.07 10.30 -17.47
N TYR A 214 -10.11 10.27 -16.14
CA TYR A 214 -9.30 11.13 -15.29
C TYR A 214 -7.81 10.78 -15.36
N PHE A 215 -7.49 9.49 -15.53
CA PHE A 215 -6.15 9.00 -15.82
C PHE A 215 -6.02 8.59 -17.29
N ALA A 216 -4.80 8.63 -17.81
CA ALA A 216 -4.51 8.16 -19.16
C ALA A 216 -4.69 6.64 -19.26
N GLU A 217 -5.05 6.16 -20.43
CA GLU A 217 -5.16 4.73 -20.71
C GLU A 217 -3.82 4.00 -20.58
N GLY A 218 -3.87 2.71 -20.29
CA GLY A 218 -2.70 1.82 -20.21
C GLY A 218 -1.89 1.89 -18.91
N LEU A 219 -2.35 2.66 -17.91
CA LEU A 219 -1.70 2.73 -16.59
C LEU A 219 -2.19 1.66 -15.61
N ASP A 220 -3.31 1.02 -15.91
CA ASP A 220 -4.09 0.12 -15.06
C ASP A 220 -3.58 -1.32 -15.01
N SER A 221 -2.54 -1.66 -15.78
CA SER A 221 -1.94 -2.99 -15.77
C SER A 221 -1.23 -3.28 -14.45
N ASN A 222 -1.34 -4.53 -13.97
CA ASN A 222 -0.55 -4.98 -12.85
C ASN A 222 0.95 -4.96 -13.20
N GLY A 223 1.78 -4.53 -12.23
CA GLY A 223 3.23 -4.56 -12.41
C GLY A 223 3.77 -5.99 -12.51
N THR A 224 4.91 -6.14 -13.18
CA THR A 224 5.57 -7.43 -13.40
C THR A 224 7.00 -7.46 -12.83
N ILE A 225 7.27 -6.65 -11.81
CA ILE A 225 8.63 -6.46 -11.27
C ILE A 225 9.27 -7.77 -10.76
N ASP A 226 8.44 -8.72 -10.35
CA ASP A 226 8.82 -10.03 -9.80
C ASP A 226 8.12 -11.20 -10.52
N GLY A 227 7.34 -10.93 -11.57
CA GLY A 227 6.53 -11.94 -12.28
C GLY A 227 5.20 -12.30 -11.63
N GLU A 228 4.91 -11.79 -10.43
CA GLU A 228 3.76 -12.16 -9.59
C GLU A 228 2.55 -11.24 -9.86
N VAL A 229 1.98 -11.31 -11.06
CA VAL A 229 0.93 -10.37 -11.53
C VAL A 229 -0.37 -10.40 -10.70
N GLN A 230 -0.63 -11.48 -9.96
CA GLN A 230 -1.83 -11.63 -9.14
C GLN A 230 -1.63 -11.14 -7.69
N ARG A 231 -0.45 -10.70 -7.32
CA ARG A 231 -0.19 -10.15 -5.98
C ARG A 231 -0.78 -8.75 -5.84
N ALA A 232 -1.49 -8.50 -4.74
CA ALA A 232 -2.13 -7.22 -4.46
C ALA A 232 -1.17 -6.02 -4.53
N TYR A 233 0.10 -6.20 -4.16
CA TYR A 233 1.09 -5.12 -4.22
C TYR A 233 1.52 -4.71 -5.64
N ASN A 234 1.19 -5.53 -6.66
CA ASN A 234 1.47 -5.26 -8.07
C ASN A 234 0.32 -4.54 -8.80
N VAL A 235 -0.82 -4.33 -8.14
CA VAL A 235 -1.99 -3.68 -8.75
C VAL A 235 -1.63 -2.33 -9.35
N GLY A 236 -2.07 -2.10 -10.59
CA GLY A 236 -1.96 -0.82 -11.30
C GLY A 236 -2.94 0.22 -10.75
N PRO A 237 -2.68 1.52 -10.98
CA PRO A 237 -3.60 2.60 -10.63
C PRO A 237 -4.76 2.69 -11.62
N ASP A 238 -5.90 3.19 -11.16
CA ASP A 238 -7.08 3.43 -11.98
C ASP A 238 -7.93 4.59 -11.46
N ALA A 239 -8.58 5.35 -12.34
CA ALA A 239 -9.46 6.43 -11.95
C ALA A 239 -10.65 5.95 -11.10
N LEU A 240 -11.08 4.70 -11.29
CA LEU A 240 -12.10 3.98 -10.53
C LEU A 240 -11.49 2.76 -9.81
N LEU A 241 -10.45 2.97 -9.01
CA LEU A 241 -9.86 1.92 -8.18
C LEU A 241 -10.85 1.51 -7.06
N TYR A 242 -11.57 0.40 -7.22
CA TYR A 242 -12.46 -0.16 -6.22
C TYR A 242 -11.78 -1.25 -5.40
N ALA A 243 -11.89 -1.18 -4.05
CA ALA A 243 -11.39 -2.14 -3.08
C ALA A 243 -9.97 -2.65 -3.39
N PHE A 244 -9.06 -1.72 -3.81
CA PHE A 244 -7.68 -2.00 -4.21
C PHE A 244 -7.56 -3.05 -5.33
N LYS A 245 -8.64 -3.35 -6.05
CA LYS A 245 -8.74 -4.43 -7.05
C LYS A 245 -8.26 -5.77 -6.50
N THR A 246 -8.61 -6.08 -5.26
CA THR A 246 -8.14 -7.26 -4.55
C THR A 246 -9.31 -8.00 -3.93
N LEU A 247 -9.45 -9.29 -4.25
CA LEU A 247 -10.33 -10.22 -3.54
C LEU A 247 -9.58 -10.74 -2.31
N SER A 248 -10.16 -10.52 -1.14
CA SER A 248 -9.66 -11.04 0.13
C SER A 248 -10.53 -12.23 0.54
N PHE A 249 -10.00 -13.43 0.39
CA PHE A 249 -10.65 -14.65 0.82
C PHE A 249 -10.23 -14.98 2.25
N THR A 250 -11.20 -15.04 3.16
CA THR A 250 -10.95 -15.48 4.55
C THR A 250 -11.32 -16.95 4.67
N LEU A 251 -10.36 -17.76 5.06
CA LEU A 251 -10.50 -19.19 5.33
C LEU A 251 -10.57 -19.39 6.83
N THR A 252 -11.67 -19.95 7.33
CA THR A 252 -11.90 -20.18 8.77
C THR A 252 -12.21 -21.64 8.99
N PRO A 253 -11.32 -22.43 9.65
CA PRO A 253 -11.60 -23.81 9.98
C PRO A 253 -12.66 -23.90 11.07
N ASP A 254 -13.61 -24.81 10.90
CA ASP A 254 -14.62 -25.15 11.91
C ASP A 254 -14.52 -26.64 12.27
N PRO A 255 -13.80 -26.98 13.37
CA PRO A 255 -13.67 -28.35 13.82
C PRO A 255 -14.99 -28.98 14.28
N ALA A 256 -16.00 -28.19 14.67
CA ALA A 256 -17.29 -28.73 15.14
C ALA A 256 -18.12 -29.30 13.97
N THR A 257 -18.07 -28.65 12.82
CA THR A 257 -18.77 -29.11 11.59
C THR A 257 -17.85 -29.87 10.62
N GLN A 258 -16.55 -29.99 10.95
CA GLN A 258 -15.53 -30.60 10.09
C GLN A 258 -15.45 -29.94 8.70
N THR A 259 -15.59 -28.61 8.66
CA THR A 259 -15.57 -27.83 7.42
C THR A 259 -14.56 -26.69 7.47
N VAL A 260 -14.27 -26.11 6.31
CA VAL A 260 -13.54 -24.83 6.19
C VAL A 260 -14.48 -23.83 5.55
N ALA A 261 -14.90 -22.82 6.29
CA ALA A 261 -15.68 -21.73 5.72
C ALA A 261 -14.79 -20.80 4.89
N VAL A 262 -15.30 -20.38 3.72
CA VAL A 262 -14.63 -19.41 2.85
C VAL A 262 -15.56 -18.23 2.64
N SER A 263 -15.14 -17.03 3.04
CA SER A 263 -15.81 -15.78 2.72
C SER A 263 -14.93 -14.89 1.84
N VAL A 264 -15.54 -13.91 1.14
CA VAL A 264 -14.82 -13.01 0.23
C VAL A 264 -15.23 -11.56 0.45
N THR A 265 -14.26 -10.65 0.40
CA THR A 265 -14.45 -9.21 0.43
C THR A 265 -13.59 -8.56 -0.66
N PRO A 266 -14.15 -7.64 -1.49
CA PRO A 266 -15.56 -7.27 -1.58
C PRO A 266 -16.40 -8.37 -2.23
N GLU A 267 -17.71 -8.36 -1.98
CA GLU A 267 -18.63 -9.09 -2.82
C GLU A 267 -18.70 -8.45 -4.21
N LEU A 268 -18.63 -9.30 -5.24
CA LEU A 268 -18.84 -8.89 -6.63
C LEU A 268 -20.02 -9.66 -7.19
N ALA A 269 -20.94 -8.97 -7.87
CA ALA A 269 -22.20 -9.57 -8.34
C ALA A 269 -22.00 -10.78 -9.27
N GLN A 270 -20.88 -10.82 -10.02
CA GLN A 270 -20.55 -11.92 -10.91
C GLN A 270 -19.72 -13.03 -10.26
N LEU A 271 -19.24 -12.85 -9.00
CA LEU A 271 -18.35 -13.81 -8.36
C LEU A 271 -19.16 -14.94 -7.70
N LYS A 272 -18.80 -16.17 -8.01
CA LYS A 272 -19.30 -17.40 -7.37
C LYS A 272 -18.17 -18.12 -6.67
N LEU A 273 -18.44 -18.68 -5.48
CA LEU A 273 -17.50 -19.51 -4.73
C LEU A 273 -17.86 -20.98 -4.90
N ASP A 274 -16.87 -21.80 -5.22
CA ASP A 274 -16.95 -23.26 -5.18
C ASP A 274 -15.92 -23.76 -4.16
N ASN A 275 -16.39 -24.07 -2.96
CA ASN A 275 -15.55 -24.46 -1.85
C ASN A 275 -15.58 -25.97 -1.64
N ARG A 276 -14.47 -26.64 -1.96
CA ARG A 276 -14.25 -28.09 -1.79
C ARG A 276 -13.03 -28.35 -0.88
N LEU A 277 -12.72 -27.42 0.04
CA LEU A 277 -11.64 -27.64 1.00
C LEU A 277 -12.03 -28.73 1.99
N THR A 278 -11.09 -29.62 2.27
CA THR A 278 -11.20 -30.65 3.30
C THR A 278 -10.50 -30.18 4.57
N LEU A 279 -11.22 -30.18 5.70
CA LEU A 279 -10.59 -29.91 6.99
C LEU A 279 -9.77 -31.10 7.43
N THR A 280 -8.52 -30.88 7.78
CA THR A 280 -7.60 -31.91 8.29
C THR A 280 -7.08 -31.52 9.68
N ASN A 281 -6.50 -32.49 10.40
CA ASN A 281 -5.83 -32.27 11.67
C ASN A 281 -4.32 -32.28 11.47
N GLY A 282 -3.57 -31.63 12.38
CA GLY A 282 -2.11 -31.62 12.39
C GLY A 282 -1.53 -30.24 12.05
N ARG A 283 -0.22 -30.19 11.89
CA ARG A 283 0.50 -28.91 11.71
C ARG A 283 0.03 -28.15 10.48
N CYS A 284 -0.05 -26.82 10.59
CA CYS A 284 -0.53 -25.93 9.51
C CYS A 284 0.32 -25.96 8.23
N GLY A 285 1.50 -26.40 8.13
CA GLY A 285 2.28 -26.56 6.91
C GLY A 285 2.21 -25.37 5.94
N ASP A 286 2.37 -25.66 4.64
CA ASP A 286 2.23 -24.68 3.55
C ASP A 286 0.76 -24.60 3.08
N TRP A 287 -0.08 -24.00 3.91
CA TRP A 287 -1.51 -23.84 3.61
C TRP A 287 -1.78 -23.01 2.35
N GLN A 288 -0.90 -22.06 1.99
CA GLN A 288 -1.08 -21.22 0.80
C GLN A 288 -1.04 -22.05 -0.49
N SER A 289 -0.08 -22.97 -0.60
CA SER A 289 0.01 -23.85 -1.77
C SER A 289 -1.13 -24.85 -1.85
N SER A 290 -1.65 -25.33 -0.70
CA SER A 290 -2.73 -26.33 -0.67
C SER A 290 -4.13 -25.75 -0.79
N ALA A 291 -4.36 -24.49 -0.40
CA ALA A 291 -5.69 -23.88 -0.35
C ALA A 291 -5.86 -22.63 -1.25
N SER A 292 -4.92 -22.34 -2.14
CA SER A 292 -5.06 -21.21 -3.08
C SER A 292 -6.15 -21.48 -4.12
N PRO A 293 -7.09 -20.54 -4.34
CA PRO A 293 -8.14 -20.75 -5.33
C PRO A 293 -7.64 -20.58 -6.76
N THR A 294 -8.33 -21.28 -7.67
CA THR A 294 -8.34 -20.93 -9.09
C THR A 294 -9.49 -19.97 -9.36
N VAL A 295 -9.21 -18.78 -9.89
CA VAL A 295 -10.23 -17.76 -10.19
C VAL A 295 -10.31 -17.59 -11.70
N LEU A 296 -11.42 -18.06 -12.32
CA LEU A 296 -11.58 -18.09 -13.77
C LEU A 296 -12.92 -17.49 -14.22
N PRO A 297 -12.91 -16.66 -15.29
CA PRO A 297 -14.14 -16.26 -15.95
C PRO A 297 -14.83 -17.47 -16.61
N GLN A 298 -16.16 -17.46 -16.59
CA GLN A 298 -17.03 -18.49 -17.17
C GLN A 298 -17.72 -17.94 -18.43
N ALA A 299 -18.21 -18.84 -19.30
CA ALA A 299 -18.87 -18.46 -20.54
C ALA A 299 -20.18 -17.67 -20.32
N ASP A 300 -20.82 -17.81 -19.16
CA ASP A 300 -22.05 -17.10 -18.77
C ASP A 300 -21.76 -15.68 -18.21
N GLY A 301 -20.51 -15.23 -18.23
CA GLY A 301 -20.08 -13.93 -17.70
C GLY A 301 -19.88 -13.92 -16.19
N THR A 302 -20.08 -15.05 -15.49
CA THR A 302 -19.71 -15.18 -14.07
C THR A 302 -18.21 -15.45 -13.92
N VAL A 303 -17.71 -15.27 -12.70
CA VAL A 303 -16.33 -15.59 -12.31
C VAL A 303 -16.40 -16.62 -11.20
N LEU A 304 -15.77 -17.76 -11.41
CA LEU A 304 -15.77 -18.85 -10.43
C LEU A 304 -14.43 -18.86 -9.68
N ALA A 305 -14.49 -18.73 -8.35
CA ALA A 305 -13.37 -18.96 -7.46
C ALA A 305 -13.52 -20.35 -6.83
N SER A 306 -12.73 -21.32 -7.30
CA SER A 306 -12.77 -22.72 -6.86
C SER A 306 -11.63 -22.99 -5.89
N PHE A 307 -11.99 -23.47 -4.70
CA PHE A 307 -11.08 -23.92 -3.66
C PHE A 307 -11.09 -25.45 -3.59
N SER A 308 -9.93 -26.09 -3.54
CA SER A 308 -9.80 -27.54 -3.37
C SER A 308 -8.49 -27.85 -2.66
N GLY A 309 -8.44 -28.99 -1.98
CA GLY A 309 -7.28 -29.45 -1.22
C GLY A 309 -7.50 -29.42 0.29
N ASP A 310 -6.42 -29.58 1.05
CA ASP A 310 -6.47 -29.77 2.49
C ASP A 310 -6.14 -28.45 3.22
N TYR A 311 -6.89 -28.17 4.29
CA TYR A 311 -6.64 -27.08 5.20
C TYR A 311 -6.65 -27.57 6.64
N SER A 312 -5.54 -27.39 7.37
CA SER A 312 -5.43 -27.88 8.74
C SER A 312 -6.16 -26.98 9.74
N SER A 313 -6.82 -27.61 10.73
CA SER A 313 -7.42 -26.90 11.87
C SER A 313 -6.40 -26.08 12.67
N ASP A 314 -5.13 -26.54 12.75
CA ASP A 314 -4.05 -25.81 13.42
C ASP A 314 -3.64 -24.53 12.72
N CYS A 315 -4.07 -24.30 11.47
CA CYS A 315 -3.82 -23.04 10.75
C CYS A 315 -4.57 -21.86 11.39
N GLY A 316 -5.75 -22.10 11.98
CA GLY A 316 -6.63 -21.02 12.40
C GLY A 316 -7.14 -20.23 11.18
N GLU A 317 -7.56 -18.99 11.42
CA GLU A 317 -8.06 -18.12 10.37
C GLU A 317 -6.91 -17.51 9.56
N HIS A 318 -7.02 -17.57 8.24
CA HIS A 318 -6.10 -16.90 7.31
C HIS A 318 -6.83 -16.13 6.22
N VAL A 319 -6.19 -15.05 5.75
CA VAL A 319 -6.66 -14.23 4.63
C VAL A 319 -5.72 -14.36 3.45
N LEU A 320 -6.29 -14.70 2.29
CA LEU A 320 -5.60 -14.78 1.01
C LEU A 320 -6.05 -13.64 0.11
N ASN A 321 -5.10 -12.81 -0.35
CA ASN A 321 -5.36 -11.64 -1.19
C ASN A 321 -4.94 -11.90 -2.63
N ILE A 322 -5.90 -11.83 -3.58
CA ILE A 322 -5.67 -12.09 -4.99
C ILE A 322 -6.15 -10.92 -5.84
N ALA A 323 -5.26 -10.38 -6.65
CA ALA A 323 -5.57 -9.33 -7.62
C ALA A 323 -5.80 -9.94 -9.00
N THR A 324 -7.03 -10.22 -9.31
CA THR A 324 -7.50 -10.74 -10.59
C THR A 324 -8.55 -9.81 -11.20
N LEU A 325 -9.12 -10.14 -12.35
CA LEU A 325 -10.06 -9.32 -13.11
C LEU A 325 -9.45 -7.98 -13.58
N SER A 326 -10.10 -7.32 -14.50
CA SER A 326 -9.79 -5.94 -14.85
C SER A 326 -10.38 -4.98 -13.81
N HIS A 327 -9.89 -3.73 -13.74
CA HIS A 327 -10.49 -2.70 -12.89
C HIS A 327 -11.97 -2.45 -13.23
N ALA A 328 -12.31 -2.52 -14.52
CA ALA A 328 -13.67 -2.31 -14.97
C ALA A 328 -14.62 -3.41 -14.46
N GLU A 329 -14.26 -4.69 -14.61
CA GLU A 329 -15.03 -5.84 -14.12
C GLU A 329 -15.16 -5.81 -12.59
N PHE A 330 -14.08 -5.43 -11.90
CA PHE A 330 -14.05 -5.34 -10.44
C PHE A 330 -14.97 -4.24 -9.91
N THR A 331 -14.92 -3.05 -10.52
CA THR A 331 -15.76 -1.91 -10.14
C THR A 331 -17.22 -2.13 -10.51
N TRP A 332 -17.47 -2.72 -11.69
CA TRP A 332 -18.83 -3.05 -12.13
C TRP A 332 -19.49 -4.03 -11.16
N GLY A 333 -18.79 -5.13 -10.83
CA GLY A 333 -19.33 -6.15 -9.94
C GLY A 333 -19.60 -5.61 -8.53
N GLY A 334 -18.70 -4.78 -8.02
CA GLY A 334 -18.87 -4.12 -6.72
C GLY A 334 -20.03 -3.14 -6.70
N PHE A 335 -20.17 -2.29 -7.74
CA PHE A 335 -21.31 -1.37 -7.83
C PHE A 335 -22.65 -2.11 -7.92
N VAL A 336 -22.74 -3.16 -8.76
CA VAL A 336 -23.96 -3.96 -8.91
C VAL A 336 -24.34 -4.63 -7.59
N ALA A 337 -23.37 -5.22 -6.89
CA ALA A 337 -23.62 -5.85 -5.59
C ALA A 337 -24.10 -4.82 -4.54
N GLU A 338 -23.44 -3.65 -4.46
CA GLU A 338 -23.82 -2.60 -3.50
C GLU A 338 -25.18 -1.98 -3.83
N TRP A 339 -25.50 -1.81 -5.13
CA TRP A 339 -26.81 -1.31 -5.55
C TRP A 339 -27.93 -2.25 -5.11
N GLN A 340 -27.78 -3.56 -5.34
CA GLN A 340 -28.74 -4.60 -4.94
C GLN A 340 -28.85 -4.70 -3.42
N ARG A 341 -27.72 -4.65 -2.68
CA ARG A 341 -27.70 -4.68 -1.21
C ARG A 341 -28.46 -3.49 -0.61
N ALA A 342 -28.39 -2.32 -1.25
CA ALA A 342 -29.15 -1.14 -0.86
C ALA A 342 -30.63 -1.18 -1.26
N GLY A 343 -31.17 -2.33 -1.75
CA GLY A 343 -32.53 -2.50 -2.22
C GLY A 343 -32.81 -1.87 -3.58
N GLY A 344 -31.77 -1.50 -4.33
CA GLY A 344 -31.89 -1.07 -5.72
C GLY A 344 -32.15 -2.23 -6.66
N ARG A 345 -32.81 -1.97 -7.77
CA ARG A 345 -33.14 -2.98 -8.79
C ARG A 345 -32.56 -2.61 -10.14
N PHE A 346 -32.41 -3.59 -10.99
CA PHE A 346 -32.13 -3.44 -12.41
C PHE A 346 -33.29 -4.03 -13.20
N ALA A 347 -33.78 -3.33 -14.24
CA ALA A 347 -34.79 -3.87 -15.14
C ALA A 347 -34.23 -5.10 -15.91
N ARG A 348 -32.93 -5.08 -16.21
CA ARG A 348 -32.11 -6.19 -16.67
C ARG A 348 -30.70 -6.03 -16.08
N LEU A 349 -29.92 -7.11 -16.00
CA LEU A 349 -28.53 -6.98 -15.59
C LEU A 349 -27.81 -5.97 -16.51
N PRO A 350 -27.19 -4.88 -15.95
CA PRO A 350 -26.57 -3.86 -16.78
C PRO A 350 -25.32 -4.40 -17.48
N ALA A 351 -25.14 -4.10 -18.75
CA ALA A 351 -23.90 -4.37 -19.41
C ALA A 351 -22.78 -3.45 -18.85
N LEU A 352 -21.58 -4.00 -18.74
CA LEU A 352 -20.37 -3.22 -18.46
C LEU A 352 -19.97 -2.45 -19.72
N ARG A 353 -19.89 -1.12 -19.63
CA ARG A 353 -19.38 -0.26 -20.70
C ARG A 353 -18.30 0.67 -20.18
N SER A 354 -17.37 1.03 -21.05
CA SER A 354 -16.40 2.12 -20.81
C SER A 354 -16.80 3.32 -21.65
N GLY A 355 -16.75 4.53 -21.05
CA GLY A 355 -17.11 5.75 -21.77
C GLY A 355 -17.01 6.98 -20.87
N LYS A 356 -17.18 8.17 -21.44
CA LYS A 356 -17.21 9.42 -20.68
C LYS A 356 -18.65 9.80 -20.33
N VAL A 357 -18.81 10.47 -19.19
CA VAL A 357 -20.08 11.11 -18.84
C VAL A 357 -20.48 12.09 -19.96
N PRO A 358 -21.66 11.94 -20.57
CA PRO A 358 -22.14 12.86 -21.63
C PRO A 358 -22.36 14.27 -21.10
N ARG A 359 -22.27 15.25 -21.99
CA ARG A 359 -22.72 16.61 -21.68
C ARG A 359 -24.23 16.58 -21.43
N GLY A 360 -24.65 17.17 -20.30
CA GLY A 360 -26.06 17.19 -19.92
C GLY A 360 -26.53 16.01 -19.09
N ALA A 361 -25.68 15.00 -18.81
CA ALA A 361 -26.01 13.95 -17.87
C ALA A 361 -26.31 14.52 -16.47
N VAL A 362 -27.30 13.95 -15.81
CA VAL A 362 -27.80 14.39 -14.51
C VAL A 362 -26.93 13.83 -13.40
N LEU A 363 -26.44 14.66 -12.50
CA LEU A 363 -25.74 14.21 -11.30
C LEU A 363 -26.75 13.65 -10.30
N LEU A 364 -26.68 12.35 -10.03
CA LEU A 364 -27.50 11.67 -9.01
C LEU A 364 -26.85 11.73 -7.63
N ALA A 365 -25.57 11.44 -7.55
CA ALA A 365 -24.85 11.38 -6.29
C ALA A 365 -23.39 11.75 -6.46
N ARG A 366 -22.80 12.30 -5.40
CA ARG A 366 -21.36 12.53 -5.27
C ARG A 366 -20.90 12.08 -3.90
N HIS A 367 -19.81 11.37 -3.89
CA HIS A 367 -19.13 10.94 -2.68
C HIS A 367 -17.72 11.54 -2.63
N TYR A 368 -17.31 11.98 -1.45
CA TYR A 368 -15.95 12.40 -1.14
C TYR A 368 -15.31 11.38 -0.22
N GLY A 369 -14.17 10.87 -0.61
CA GLY A 369 -13.40 9.90 0.16
C GLY A 369 -12.73 10.49 1.40
N LEU A 370 -11.80 9.75 1.99
CA LEU A 370 -11.05 10.18 3.16
C LEU A 370 -10.14 11.38 2.83
N PRO A 371 -9.77 12.22 3.82
CA PRO A 371 -8.81 13.29 3.62
C PRO A 371 -7.41 12.73 3.29
N LEU A 372 -6.62 13.52 2.57
CA LEU A 372 -5.27 13.13 2.16
C LEU A 372 -4.38 12.74 3.36
N ALA A 373 -4.53 13.39 4.50
CA ALA A 373 -3.78 13.04 5.71
C ALA A 373 -3.97 11.56 6.11
N ASP A 374 -5.21 11.06 6.08
CA ASP A 374 -5.52 9.65 6.38
C ASP A 374 -4.98 8.71 5.28
N ILE A 375 -5.09 9.12 4.03
CA ILE A 375 -4.54 8.37 2.88
C ILE A 375 -3.01 8.27 2.97
N VAL A 376 -2.33 9.37 3.33
CA VAL A 376 -0.86 9.40 3.52
C VAL A 376 -0.47 8.47 4.68
N ARG A 377 -1.25 8.46 5.77
CA ARG A 377 -1.02 7.54 6.87
C ARG A 377 -1.10 6.08 6.41
N ASP A 378 -2.12 5.70 5.66
CA ASP A 378 -2.27 4.34 5.14
C ASP A 378 -1.14 3.99 4.14
N ILE A 379 -0.78 4.91 3.24
CA ILE A 379 0.35 4.73 2.32
C ILE A 379 1.64 4.43 3.08
N ASN A 380 1.95 5.19 4.12
CA ASN A 380 3.22 5.09 4.83
C ASN A 380 3.23 3.93 5.84
N LYS A 381 2.19 3.78 6.68
CA LYS A 381 2.08 2.70 7.69
C LYS A 381 2.10 1.31 7.06
N PHE A 382 1.34 1.12 5.97
CA PHE A 382 1.19 -0.19 5.31
C PHE A 382 2.01 -0.33 4.04
N SER A 383 2.75 0.69 3.64
CA SER A 383 3.55 0.70 2.41
C SER A 383 2.74 0.41 1.13
N ASN A 384 1.47 0.85 1.09
CA ASN A 384 0.55 0.53 0.00
C ASN A 384 1.00 1.16 -1.32
N ASN A 385 1.30 0.30 -2.32
CA ASN A 385 1.83 0.73 -3.61
C ASN A 385 0.77 1.39 -4.49
N VAL A 386 -0.41 0.76 -4.62
CA VAL A 386 -1.45 1.31 -5.51
C VAL A 386 -1.96 2.65 -5.00
N MET A 387 -2.11 2.83 -3.69
CA MET A 387 -2.49 4.12 -3.13
C MET A 387 -1.43 5.21 -3.40
N ALA A 388 -0.14 4.87 -3.31
CA ALA A 388 0.94 5.80 -3.62
C ALA A 388 0.95 6.18 -5.12
N ARG A 389 0.71 5.21 -6.02
CA ARG A 389 0.57 5.44 -7.47
C ARG A 389 -0.64 6.31 -7.79
N GLN A 390 -1.78 6.10 -7.10
CA GLN A 390 -2.98 6.95 -7.19
C GLN A 390 -2.67 8.39 -6.82
N LEU A 391 -2.04 8.60 -5.66
CA LEU A 391 -1.62 9.94 -5.22
C LEU A 391 -0.66 10.59 -6.22
N PHE A 392 0.33 9.83 -6.71
CA PHE A 392 1.28 10.33 -7.69
C PHE A 392 0.61 10.80 -8.99
N LEU A 393 -0.35 10.03 -9.51
CA LEU A 393 -1.14 10.43 -10.68
C LEU A 393 -2.08 11.60 -10.38
N THR A 394 -2.66 11.66 -9.19
CA THR A 394 -3.49 12.80 -8.77
C THR A 394 -2.70 14.11 -8.80
N LEU A 395 -1.42 14.11 -8.40
CA LEU A 395 -0.57 15.28 -8.55
C LEU A 395 -0.47 15.76 -10.00
N GLY A 396 -0.32 14.81 -10.94
CA GLY A 396 -0.33 15.12 -12.36
C GLY A 396 -1.66 15.69 -12.86
N ALA A 397 -2.79 15.16 -12.37
CA ALA A 397 -4.12 15.60 -12.76
C ALA A 397 -4.45 17.00 -12.24
N GLU A 398 -4.17 17.27 -10.97
CA GLU A 398 -4.57 18.50 -10.30
C GLU A 398 -3.63 19.69 -10.59
N MET A 399 -2.33 19.41 -10.67
CA MET A 399 -1.31 20.46 -10.83
C MET A 399 -0.90 20.73 -12.28
N ASP A 400 -1.27 19.86 -13.23
CA ASP A 400 -1.02 20.01 -14.65
C ASP A 400 -2.29 19.66 -15.46
N ARG A 401 -3.26 20.58 -15.51
CA ARG A 401 -4.64 20.36 -16.00
C ARG A 401 -4.81 20.21 -17.51
N GLY A 402 -3.78 19.90 -18.28
CA GLY A 402 -3.82 19.80 -19.74
C GLY A 402 -4.40 18.49 -20.31
N GLY A 403 -5.18 17.69 -19.57
CA GLY A 403 -5.78 16.42 -20.01
C GLY A 403 -5.67 15.29 -18.96
N PRO A 404 -5.92 14.02 -19.33
CA PRO A 404 -5.79 12.89 -18.41
C PRO A 404 -4.39 12.81 -17.78
N ALA A 405 -4.32 12.46 -16.50
CA ALA A 405 -3.04 12.33 -15.81
C ALA A 405 -2.23 11.17 -16.38
N SER A 406 -0.94 11.37 -16.54
CA SER A 406 0.03 10.35 -16.93
C SER A 406 1.24 10.40 -16.01
N THR A 407 2.00 9.30 -15.98
CA THR A 407 3.25 9.21 -15.22
C THR A 407 4.20 10.39 -15.54
N GLY A 408 4.39 10.70 -16.82
CA GLY A 408 5.27 11.80 -17.24
C GLY A 408 4.81 13.17 -16.76
N ARG A 409 3.50 13.42 -16.67
CA ARG A 409 2.95 14.67 -16.11
C ARG A 409 3.23 14.75 -14.60
N SER A 410 3.00 13.65 -13.88
CA SER A 410 3.27 13.58 -12.46
C SER A 410 4.76 13.80 -12.14
N ILE A 411 5.66 13.20 -12.91
CA ILE A 411 7.11 13.42 -12.79
C ILE A 411 7.43 14.90 -12.92
N ARG A 412 6.95 15.56 -13.98
CA ARG A 412 7.21 17.01 -14.18
C ARG A 412 6.65 17.87 -13.05
N VAL A 413 5.49 17.52 -12.49
CA VAL A 413 4.90 18.25 -11.36
C VAL A 413 5.81 18.13 -10.14
N VAL A 414 6.23 16.92 -9.78
CA VAL A 414 7.08 16.68 -8.60
C VAL A 414 8.45 17.35 -8.79
N GLN A 415 9.08 17.24 -9.96
CA GLN A 415 10.37 17.89 -10.24
C GLN A 415 10.26 19.42 -10.15
N ARG A 416 9.23 20.04 -10.71
CA ARG A 416 8.99 21.49 -10.58
C ARG A 416 8.74 21.92 -9.13
N TRP A 417 8.04 21.09 -8.37
CA TRP A 417 7.82 21.36 -6.95
C TRP A 417 9.14 21.29 -6.16
N LEU A 418 9.95 20.24 -6.35
CA LEU A 418 11.27 20.12 -5.71
C LEU A 418 12.17 21.32 -6.01
N ALA A 419 12.24 21.74 -7.27
CA ALA A 419 13.02 22.91 -7.66
C ALA A 419 12.55 24.20 -6.94
N ARG A 420 11.23 24.40 -6.82
CA ARG A 420 10.68 25.54 -6.04
C ARG A 420 10.98 25.48 -4.55
N GLN A 421 11.20 24.27 -4.01
CA GLN A 421 11.63 24.08 -2.63
C GLN A 421 13.15 24.28 -2.43
N GLY A 422 13.90 24.57 -3.48
CA GLY A 422 15.37 24.63 -3.43
C GLY A 422 16.03 23.25 -3.26
N LEU A 423 15.29 22.19 -3.59
CA LEU A 423 15.77 20.81 -3.53
C LEU A 423 16.22 20.36 -4.94
N ASP A 424 17.44 20.78 -5.31
CA ASP A 424 18.08 20.23 -6.50
C ASP A 424 18.57 18.81 -6.20
N MET A 425 18.08 17.85 -6.98
CA MET A 425 18.34 16.41 -6.84
C MET A 425 18.72 15.81 -8.20
N PRO A 426 19.94 16.05 -8.70
CA PRO A 426 20.33 15.65 -10.07
C PRO A 426 20.30 14.14 -10.29
N GLY A 427 20.43 13.34 -9.24
CA GLY A 427 20.34 11.88 -9.28
C GLY A 427 18.95 11.31 -9.08
N LEU A 428 17.91 12.14 -8.95
CA LEU A 428 16.54 11.66 -8.75
C LEU A 428 15.94 11.13 -10.05
N VAL A 429 15.57 9.86 -10.02
CA VAL A 429 14.77 9.22 -11.08
C VAL A 429 13.44 8.78 -10.47
N LEU A 430 12.35 9.37 -10.96
CA LEU A 430 10.97 9.01 -10.62
C LEU A 430 10.40 8.13 -11.73
N ASP A 431 9.64 7.12 -11.35
CA ASP A 431 8.90 6.25 -12.27
C ASP A 431 7.40 6.28 -11.90
N ASN A 432 7.00 5.57 -10.86
CA ASN A 432 5.59 5.45 -10.49
C ASN A 432 5.24 6.04 -9.11
N GLY A 433 6.22 6.62 -8.42
CA GLY A 433 6.06 7.28 -7.11
C GLY A 433 5.82 6.32 -5.94
N SER A 434 5.84 5.00 -6.16
CA SER A 434 5.61 4.02 -5.09
C SER A 434 6.88 3.32 -4.60
N GLY A 435 7.97 3.38 -5.36
CA GLY A 435 9.19 2.63 -5.09
C GLY A 435 9.14 1.17 -5.56
N LEU A 436 8.02 0.71 -6.11
CA LEU A 436 7.94 -0.60 -6.77
C LEU A 436 8.43 -0.46 -8.21
N SER A 437 9.73 -0.21 -8.36
CA SER A 437 10.39 0.06 -9.64
C SER A 437 11.86 -0.32 -9.58
N ARG A 438 12.36 -0.85 -10.70
CA ARG A 438 13.81 -1.07 -10.89
C ARG A 438 14.54 0.20 -11.33
N ALA A 439 13.82 1.20 -11.84
CA ALA A 439 14.37 2.44 -12.38
C ALA A 439 14.55 3.55 -11.34
N GLU A 440 13.69 3.63 -10.33
CA GLU A 440 13.70 4.74 -9.35
C GLU A 440 15.05 4.85 -8.62
N ARG A 441 15.55 6.09 -8.48
CA ARG A 441 16.82 6.42 -7.82
C ARG A 441 16.68 7.70 -7.03
N ILE A 442 17.37 7.74 -5.90
CA ILE A 442 17.62 8.94 -5.09
C ILE A 442 18.88 8.72 -4.26
N SER A 443 19.62 9.78 -3.94
CA SER A 443 20.74 9.69 -3.01
C SER A 443 20.26 9.73 -1.54
N ALA A 444 21.05 9.15 -0.62
CA ALA A 444 20.73 9.24 0.82
C ALA A 444 20.78 10.68 1.31
N TYR A 445 21.68 11.49 0.76
CA TYR A 445 21.78 12.91 1.05
C TYR A 445 20.52 13.68 0.62
N ASP A 446 20.05 13.45 -0.62
CA ASP A 446 18.85 14.14 -1.13
C ASP A 446 17.58 13.73 -0.39
N MET A 447 17.45 12.45 -0.05
CA MET A 447 16.35 11.97 0.78
C MET A 447 16.39 12.62 2.18
N ALA A 448 17.57 12.79 2.76
CA ALA A 448 17.72 13.46 4.06
C ALA A 448 17.39 14.95 3.98
N ARG A 449 17.80 15.66 2.92
CA ARG A 449 17.40 17.06 2.68
C ARG A 449 15.89 17.20 2.55
N LEU A 450 15.25 16.29 1.82
CA LEU A 450 13.78 16.25 1.71
C LEU A 450 13.13 16.12 3.09
N LEU A 451 13.64 15.22 3.94
CA LEU A 451 13.11 14.99 5.28
C LEU A 451 13.36 16.16 6.23
N GLN A 452 14.52 16.83 6.15
CA GLN A 452 14.78 18.07 6.90
C GLN A 452 13.78 19.17 6.50
N GLN A 453 13.58 19.36 5.20
CA GLN A 453 12.60 20.32 4.67
C GLN A 453 11.17 19.94 5.10
N ALA A 454 10.83 18.67 5.08
CA ALA A 454 9.53 18.17 5.50
C ALA A 454 9.27 18.49 6.98
N ALA A 455 10.22 18.21 7.87
CA ALA A 455 10.08 18.47 9.29
C ALA A 455 9.91 19.98 9.61
N ALA A 456 10.55 20.85 8.83
CA ALA A 456 10.44 22.30 8.97
C ALA A 456 9.15 22.87 8.36
N SER A 457 8.39 22.10 7.59
CA SER A 457 7.18 22.56 6.89
C SER A 457 5.93 22.50 7.78
N PRO A 458 4.88 23.29 7.46
CA PRO A 458 3.59 23.23 8.17
C PRO A 458 2.93 21.85 8.14
N VAL A 459 3.22 21.03 7.13
CA VAL A 459 2.68 19.65 7.00
C VAL A 459 3.61 18.59 7.62
N GLY A 460 4.73 19.02 8.21
CA GLY A 460 5.72 18.13 8.84
C GLY A 460 5.12 17.21 9.90
N PRO A 461 4.33 17.70 10.86
CA PRO A 461 3.67 16.86 11.85
C PRO A 461 2.82 15.76 11.21
N VAL A 462 1.99 16.09 10.20
CA VAL A 462 1.14 15.12 9.49
C VAL A 462 1.98 14.04 8.79
N LEU A 463 3.08 14.42 8.15
CA LEU A 463 3.97 13.45 7.51
C LEU A 463 4.63 12.53 8.54
N ILE A 464 5.18 13.09 9.63
CA ILE A 464 5.87 12.32 10.68
C ILE A 464 4.93 11.33 11.34
N ASP A 465 3.72 11.76 11.73
CA ASP A 465 2.71 10.92 12.37
C ASP A 465 2.20 9.80 11.44
N SER A 466 2.31 10.00 10.13
CA SER A 466 1.97 8.98 9.14
C SER A 466 2.96 7.82 9.06
N LEU A 467 4.19 7.98 9.59
CA LEU A 467 5.25 6.98 9.46
C LEU A 467 5.06 5.81 10.44
N PRO A 468 5.47 4.59 10.06
CA PRO A 468 5.57 3.46 10.98
C PRO A 468 6.42 3.79 12.19
N VAL A 469 5.94 3.41 13.38
CA VAL A 469 6.66 3.61 14.65
C VAL A 469 7.40 2.32 15.02
N LEU A 470 8.69 2.45 15.28
CA LEU A 470 9.59 1.33 15.55
C LEU A 470 9.11 0.50 16.76
N GLY A 471 8.88 -0.80 16.55
CA GLY A 471 8.43 -1.72 17.57
C GLY A 471 6.96 -1.54 18.00
N VAL A 472 6.18 -0.68 17.33
CA VAL A 472 4.81 -0.34 17.74
C VAL A 472 3.79 -0.64 16.63
N ASP A 473 3.96 -0.07 15.43
CA ASP A 473 2.95 -0.18 14.39
C ASP A 473 3.51 -0.29 12.96
N GLY A 474 2.59 -0.41 12.00
CA GLY A 474 2.88 -0.45 10.59
C GLY A 474 3.88 -1.54 10.21
N THR A 475 4.75 -1.26 9.24
CA THR A 475 5.79 -2.20 8.77
C THR A 475 6.92 -2.42 9.78
N LEU A 476 6.95 -1.67 10.87
CA LEU A 476 7.99 -1.76 11.92
C LEU A 476 7.48 -2.39 13.23
N ARG A 477 6.22 -2.79 13.32
CA ARG A 477 5.57 -3.26 14.56
C ARG A 477 6.31 -4.40 15.26
N ASN A 478 6.94 -5.30 14.51
CA ASN A 478 7.64 -6.47 15.04
C ASN A 478 9.17 -6.29 15.11
N ARG A 479 9.67 -5.05 14.89
CA ARG A 479 11.10 -4.77 14.78
C ARG A 479 11.61 -4.09 16.04
N LEU A 480 12.67 -4.62 16.65
CA LEU A 480 13.33 -4.06 17.85
C LEU A 480 12.35 -3.81 19.03
N THR A 481 11.29 -4.62 19.15
CA THR A 481 10.24 -4.47 20.17
C THR A 481 10.72 -4.50 21.62
N ARG A 482 11.88 -5.14 21.87
CA ARG A 482 12.50 -5.24 23.20
C ARG A 482 13.75 -4.37 23.35
N ALA A 483 14.10 -3.61 22.33
CA ALA A 483 15.24 -2.68 22.38
C ALA A 483 14.81 -1.36 23.01
N SER A 484 15.75 -0.65 23.61
CA SER A 484 15.51 0.68 24.18
C SER A 484 15.06 1.74 23.16
N ALA A 485 15.37 1.53 21.88
CA ALA A 485 14.93 2.37 20.78
C ALA A 485 13.45 2.13 20.34
N ALA A 486 12.74 1.16 20.93
CA ALA A 486 11.32 0.95 20.61
C ALA A 486 10.50 2.21 20.93
N GLY A 487 9.59 2.59 20.02
CA GLY A 487 8.79 3.80 20.16
C GLY A 487 9.48 5.11 19.72
N SER A 488 10.82 5.11 19.51
CA SER A 488 11.57 6.33 19.22
C SER A 488 11.88 6.57 17.74
N GLY A 489 11.49 5.64 16.85
CA GLY A 489 11.75 5.76 15.41
C GLY A 489 10.45 5.92 14.63
N TYR A 490 10.40 6.90 13.75
CA TYR A 490 9.32 7.21 12.80
C TYR A 490 9.87 7.02 11.39
N LEU A 491 9.71 5.83 10.79
CA LEU A 491 10.54 5.44 9.65
C LEU A 491 9.74 4.71 8.58
N LYS A 492 9.97 5.07 7.33
CA LYS A 492 9.51 4.32 6.18
C LYS A 492 10.53 3.26 5.79
N THR A 493 10.06 2.03 5.60
CA THR A 493 10.87 0.92 5.07
C THR A 493 10.74 0.78 3.56
N GLY A 494 11.78 0.25 2.93
CA GLY A 494 11.80 -0.13 1.52
C GLY A 494 12.35 -1.54 1.34
N THR A 495 11.67 -2.37 0.53
CA THR A 495 12.04 -3.76 0.27
C THR A 495 11.78 -4.11 -1.20
N LEU A 496 12.83 -4.61 -1.89
CA LEU A 496 12.75 -5.38 -3.13
C LEU A 496 13.60 -6.64 -2.94
N ALA A 497 13.68 -7.51 -3.93
CA ALA A 497 14.46 -8.73 -3.83
C ALA A 497 15.91 -8.46 -3.38
N ASP A 498 16.52 -7.46 -3.99
CA ASP A 498 17.92 -7.03 -3.84
C ASP A 498 18.08 -5.65 -3.17
N VAL A 499 17.01 -5.11 -2.56
CA VAL A 499 17.02 -3.81 -1.89
C VAL A 499 16.47 -3.89 -0.48
N ARG A 500 17.17 -3.28 0.46
CA ARG A 500 16.65 -2.87 1.77
C ARG A 500 16.93 -1.40 1.98
N ALA A 501 15.91 -0.63 2.34
CA ALA A 501 16.01 0.79 2.60
C ALA A 501 15.23 1.19 3.85
N LEU A 502 15.66 2.27 4.48
CA LEU A 502 15.05 2.87 5.65
C LEU A 502 15.27 4.37 5.58
N ALA A 503 14.22 5.17 5.80
CA ALA A 503 14.32 6.63 5.84
C ALA A 503 13.26 7.23 6.75
N GLY A 504 13.62 8.24 7.53
CA GLY A 504 12.72 8.94 8.44
C GLY A 504 13.46 9.58 9.61
N TYR A 505 12.85 9.51 10.79
CA TYR A 505 13.31 10.22 11.99
C TYR A 505 13.51 9.26 13.16
N VAL A 506 14.48 9.58 14.00
CA VAL A 506 14.74 8.88 15.28
C VAL A 506 14.96 9.91 16.36
N ASP A 507 14.23 9.78 17.46
CA ASP A 507 14.43 10.59 18.67
C ASP A 507 15.48 9.89 19.54
N ALA A 508 16.56 10.61 19.88
CA ALA A 508 17.61 10.09 20.74
C ALA A 508 17.20 10.11 22.21
N ALA A 509 17.75 9.18 22.99
CA ALA A 509 17.45 9.03 24.43
C ALA A 509 17.80 10.28 25.24
N GLU A 510 18.86 10.97 24.88
CA GLU A 510 19.34 12.22 25.50
C GLU A 510 18.69 13.50 24.94
N GLY A 511 17.73 13.32 24.04
CA GLY A 511 17.03 14.40 23.36
C GLY A 511 17.62 14.75 22.00
N GLY A 512 16.77 15.36 21.16
CA GLY A 512 17.06 15.69 19.78
C GLY A 512 16.55 14.64 18.81
N ARG A 513 16.09 15.12 17.66
CA ARG A 513 15.59 14.29 16.56
C ARG A 513 16.63 14.24 15.45
N TYR A 514 16.84 13.07 14.92
CA TYR A 514 17.77 12.82 13.82
C TYR A 514 17.00 12.38 12.56
N VAL A 515 17.44 12.88 11.42
CA VAL A 515 17.08 12.30 10.12
C VAL A 515 18.03 11.15 9.85
N VAL A 516 17.47 9.99 9.51
CA VAL A 516 18.20 8.76 9.22
C VAL A 516 17.79 8.25 7.85
N VAL A 517 18.77 8.05 6.98
CA VAL A 517 18.60 7.40 5.67
C VAL A 517 19.62 6.29 5.52
N SER A 518 19.17 5.11 5.11
CA SER A 518 20.01 3.96 4.84
C SER A 518 19.45 3.20 3.65
N MET A 519 20.31 2.90 2.67
CA MET A 519 19.97 2.12 1.48
C MET A 519 21.05 1.06 1.26
N ILE A 520 20.63 -0.17 0.98
CA ILE A 520 21.48 -1.31 0.66
C ILE A 520 20.92 -1.94 -0.60
N ASN A 521 21.70 -1.90 -1.69
CA ASN A 521 21.34 -2.46 -3.00
C ASN A 521 22.33 -3.61 -3.33
N HIS A 522 21.97 -4.83 -2.95
CA HIS A 522 22.81 -6.02 -3.12
C HIS A 522 21.97 -7.30 -3.07
N ALA A 523 22.41 -8.36 -3.73
CA ALA A 523 21.73 -9.66 -3.67
C ALA A 523 21.54 -10.17 -2.22
N ASN A 524 22.45 -9.84 -1.31
CA ASN A 524 22.39 -10.18 0.11
C ASN A 524 21.70 -9.12 0.97
N ALA A 525 20.98 -8.16 0.38
CA ALA A 525 20.32 -7.09 1.16
C ALA A 525 19.36 -7.63 2.22
N ALA A 526 18.72 -8.79 1.96
CA ALA A 526 17.83 -9.43 2.93
C ALA A 526 18.52 -9.81 4.24
N GLN A 527 19.78 -10.22 4.19
CA GLN A 527 20.62 -10.60 5.33
C GLN A 527 21.16 -9.37 6.10
N ALA A 528 21.09 -8.18 5.51
CA ALA A 528 21.68 -6.96 6.06
C ALA A 528 20.71 -6.18 6.98
N GLN A 529 19.56 -6.74 7.36
CA GLN A 529 18.60 -6.07 8.26
C GLN A 529 19.26 -5.65 9.59
N GLU A 530 20.16 -6.48 10.10
CA GLU A 530 20.92 -6.19 11.33
C GLU A 530 21.75 -4.89 11.24
N ALA A 531 22.22 -4.51 10.04
CA ALA A 531 22.94 -3.25 9.85
C ALA A 531 22.02 -2.04 10.07
N HIS A 532 20.77 -2.10 9.59
CA HIS A 532 19.77 -1.07 9.88
C HIS A 532 19.42 -1.02 11.37
N ASP A 533 19.28 -2.18 12.04
CA ASP A 533 18.96 -2.26 13.46
C ASP A 533 20.08 -1.67 14.32
N ALA A 534 21.33 -1.95 13.97
CA ALA A 534 22.50 -1.37 14.62
C ALA A 534 22.56 0.16 14.44
N LEU A 535 22.23 0.65 13.23
CA LEU A 535 22.18 2.09 12.95
C LEU A 535 21.13 2.79 13.79
N LEU A 536 19.91 2.26 13.89
CA LEU A 536 18.83 2.83 14.69
C LEU A 536 19.18 2.89 16.19
N GLN A 537 19.79 1.82 16.71
CA GLN A 537 20.22 1.79 18.09
C GLN A 537 21.39 2.75 18.39
N TRP A 538 22.29 2.96 17.43
CA TRP A 538 23.37 3.92 17.54
C TRP A 538 22.82 5.35 17.55
N VAL A 539 21.89 5.68 16.65
CA VAL A 539 21.25 7.00 16.62
C VAL A 539 20.46 7.25 17.90
N TYR A 540 19.71 6.26 18.38
CA TYR A 540 18.98 6.37 19.65
C TYR A 540 19.88 6.70 20.85
N ARG A 541 21.14 6.23 20.84
CA ARG A 541 22.15 6.54 21.89
C ARG A 541 22.87 7.87 21.70
N GLY A 542 22.46 8.73 20.78
CA GLY A 542 23.00 10.07 20.55
C GLY A 542 23.93 10.22 19.35
N ALA A 543 24.18 9.15 18.60
CA ALA A 543 25.01 9.18 17.38
C ALA A 543 26.47 9.68 17.63
N HIS A 544 27.10 9.15 18.68
CA HIS A 544 28.49 9.45 19.08
C HIS A 544 29.48 8.37 18.66
#